data_30e4314b98b72a567a9990aed3563da5
#
_entry.id   30e4314b98b72a567a9990aed3563da5
#
_cell.length_a   1.000
_cell.length_b   1.000
_cell.length_c   1.000
_cell.angle_alpha   90.00
_cell.angle_beta   90.00
_cell.angle_gamma   90.00
#
_symmetry.space_group_name_H-M   'P 1'
#
loop_
_entity.id
_entity.type
_entity.pdbx_description
1 polymer ?
#
loop_
_entity_poly.entity_id
_entity_poly.type
_entity_poly.pdbx_seq_one_letter_code
_entity_poly.pdbx_strand_id
1 'polypeptide(L)'
;MSDPHPFRSPRVDKRTLFERLVEFISPGPDSRNELIETLADAEQRELIEPESRLMLEGVIRMAGMSAGDVMVAAPRMDQLDIDAPYDELLALVIETGHSRFPVYERERENVIGILMAKDLLKLQRAPELKLRTLTDQLPVITYT
;
A
#
# COMPACT_ATOMS: atom_id res chain seq x y z
N MET A 1 44.73 18.41 -27.59
CA MET A 1 43.92 19.63 -27.66
C MET A 1 42.77 19.36 -26.68
N SER A 2 42.99 19.78 -25.42
CA SER A 2 42.15 19.41 -24.26
C SER A 2 41.25 20.59 -23.93
N ASP A 3 39.94 20.35 -23.99
CA ASP A 3 38.95 21.35 -23.58
C ASP A 3 38.86 21.41 -22.05
N PRO A 4 38.90 22.62 -21.45
CA PRO A 4 38.72 22.76 -20.01
C PRO A 4 37.24 22.76 -19.64
N HIS A 5 36.82 21.89 -18.71
CA HIS A 5 35.53 21.90 -18.07
C HIS A 5 35.28 23.23 -17.34
N PRO A 6 34.10 23.85 -17.49
CA PRO A 6 33.76 25.05 -16.74
C PRO A 6 33.53 24.72 -15.26
N PHE A 7 34.27 25.41 -14.40
CA PHE A 7 34.10 25.42 -12.96
C PHE A 7 32.66 25.78 -12.59
N ARG A 8 31.97 24.86 -11.94
CA ARG A 8 30.65 25.09 -11.34
C ARG A 8 30.86 25.90 -10.07
N SER A 9 30.57 27.19 -10.13
CA SER A 9 30.60 28.08 -8.98
C SER A 9 29.65 27.58 -7.89
N PRO A 10 30.04 27.58 -6.60
CA PRO A 10 29.13 27.27 -5.52
C PRO A 10 28.00 28.31 -5.52
N ARG A 11 26.75 27.85 -5.57
CA ARG A 11 25.59 28.72 -5.37
C ARG A 11 25.67 29.25 -3.93
N VAL A 12 26.11 30.48 -3.77
CA VAL A 12 26.02 31.21 -2.51
C VAL A 12 24.52 31.39 -2.21
N ASP A 13 24.08 30.77 -1.14
CA ASP A 13 22.71 30.92 -0.62
C ASP A 13 22.50 32.37 -0.22
N LYS A 14 21.82 33.12 -1.09
CA LYS A 14 21.51 34.55 -0.89
C LYS A 14 20.31 34.76 0.02
N ARG A 15 20.06 33.84 0.95
CA ARG A 15 19.06 34.08 1.98
C ARG A 15 19.49 35.28 2.82
N THR A 16 18.64 36.28 2.87
CA THR A 16 18.92 37.51 3.62
C THR A 16 18.96 37.18 5.13
N LEU A 17 19.72 37.97 5.91
CA LEU A 17 19.75 37.81 7.37
C LEU A 17 18.34 37.88 7.98
N PHE A 18 17.44 38.61 7.33
CA PHE A 18 16.03 38.71 7.72
C PHE A 18 15.28 37.37 7.51
N GLU A 19 15.49 36.66 6.42
CA GLU A 19 14.89 35.36 6.18
C GLU A 19 15.38 34.32 7.21
N ARG A 20 16.65 34.36 7.58
CA ARG A 20 17.20 33.51 8.66
C ARG A 20 16.63 33.88 10.02
N LEU A 21 16.36 35.14 10.28
CA LEU A 21 15.74 35.61 11.54
C LEU A 21 14.28 35.14 11.62
N VAL A 22 13.54 35.21 10.51
CA VAL A 22 12.15 34.77 10.42
C VAL A 22 12.06 33.25 10.60
N GLU A 23 12.97 32.48 10.01
CA GLU A 23 13.07 31.00 10.15
C GLU A 23 13.39 30.62 11.60
N PHE A 24 14.15 31.42 12.34
CA PHE A 24 14.45 31.19 13.74
C PHE A 24 13.29 31.59 14.70
N ILE A 25 12.44 32.55 14.29
CA ILE A 25 11.30 33.02 15.10
C ILE A 25 10.04 32.19 14.84
N SER A 26 9.93 31.58 13.66
CA SER A 26 8.82 30.72 13.29
C SER A 26 9.34 29.37 12.80
N PRO A 27 9.77 28.49 13.72
CA PRO A 27 10.18 27.16 13.34
C PRO A 27 9.01 26.45 12.66
N GLY A 28 9.31 25.74 11.57
CA GLY A 28 8.32 24.86 10.92
C GLY A 28 7.88 23.74 11.88
N PRO A 29 6.90 22.92 11.49
CA PRO A 29 6.40 21.86 12.36
C PRO A 29 7.51 20.85 12.68
N ASP A 30 7.78 20.65 13.96
CA ASP A 30 8.82 19.76 14.48
C ASP A 30 8.29 18.33 14.71
N SER A 31 6.98 18.14 14.63
CA SER A 31 6.31 16.86 14.84
C SER A 31 5.23 16.58 13.79
N ARG A 32 4.86 15.30 13.68
CA ARG A 32 3.73 14.90 12.81
C ARG A 32 2.43 15.57 13.22
N ASN A 33 2.20 15.76 14.50
CA ASN A 33 0.98 16.39 15.01
C ASN A 33 0.94 17.88 14.62
N GLU A 34 2.03 18.60 14.77
CA GLU A 34 2.14 20.00 14.34
C GLU A 34 1.98 20.16 12.82
N LEU A 35 2.47 19.16 12.05
CA LEU A 35 2.24 19.15 10.61
C LEU A 35 0.75 19.00 10.28
N ILE A 36 0.02 18.13 11.00
CA ILE A 36 -1.43 17.95 10.84
C ILE A 36 -2.18 19.23 11.24
N GLU A 37 -1.79 19.90 12.32
CA GLU A 37 -2.35 21.18 12.73
C GLU A 37 -2.10 22.27 11.68
N THR A 38 -0.92 22.30 11.08
CA THR A 38 -0.60 23.23 9.98
C THR A 38 -1.50 23.00 8.75
N LEU A 39 -1.84 21.75 8.45
CA LEU A 39 -2.80 21.43 7.38
C LEU A 39 -4.22 21.89 7.72
N ALA A 40 -4.63 21.76 8.98
CA ALA A 40 -5.93 22.26 9.44
C ALA A 40 -6.01 23.78 9.35
N ASP A 41 -4.96 24.48 9.72
CA ASP A 41 -4.84 25.95 9.55
C ASP A 41 -4.91 26.35 8.07
N ALA A 42 -4.27 25.60 7.19
CA ALA A 42 -4.29 25.86 5.76
C ALA A 42 -5.70 25.69 5.16
N GLU A 43 -6.47 24.70 5.63
CA GLU A 43 -7.88 24.53 5.27
C GLU A 43 -8.73 25.71 5.76
N GLN A 44 -8.58 26.13 7.03
CA GLN A 44 -9.32 27.28 7.58
C GLN A 44 -9.06 28.58 6.82
N ARG A 45 -7.88 28.72 6.24
CA ARG A 45 -7.49 29.87 5.38
C ARG A 45 -7.88 29.69 3.92
N GLU A 46 -8.62 28.65 3.59
CA GLU A 46 -9.03 28.32 2.21
C GLU A 46 -7.86 28.14 1.23
N LEU A 47 -6.66 27.73 1.74
CA LEU A 47 -5.48 27.46 0.91
C LEU A 47 -5.51 26.05 0.34
N ILE A 48 -6.21 25.12 1.00
CA ILE A 48 -6.43 23.76 0.55
C ILE A 48 -7.88 23.36 0.80
N GLU A 49 -8.41 22.50 -0.06
CA GLU A 49 -9.75 21.93 0.09
C GLU A 49 -9.78 20.87 1.21
N PRO A 50 -10.95 20.66 1.88
CA PRO A 50 -11.09 19.64 2.94
C PRO A 50 -10.66 18.23 2.52
N GLU A 51 -11.01 17.81 1.30
CA GLU A 51 -10.60 16.53 0.74
C GLU A 51 -9.08 16.40 0.61
N SER A 52 -8.43 17.47 0.18
CA SER A 52 -6.96 17.51 0.05
C SER A 52 -6.29 17.37 1.41
N ARG A 53 -6.80 18.05 2.45
CA ARG A 53 -6.32 17.89 3.82
C ARG A 53 -6.43 16.44 4.30
N LEU A 54 -7.60 15.83 4.13
CA LEU A 54 -7.82 14.44 4.55
C LEU A 54 -6.85 13.46 3.85
N MET A 55 -6.61 13.66 2.55
CA MET A 55 -5.62 12.85 1.81
C MET A 55 -4.21 13.04 2.35
N LEU A 56 -3.78 14.28 2.60
CA LEU A 56 -2.45 14.58 3.13
C LEU A 56 -2.25 14.00 4.54
N GLU A 57 -3.24 14.11 5.42
CA GLU A 57 -3.22 13.45 6.73
C GLU A 57 -3.10 11.93 6.60
N GLY A 58 -3.83 11.34 5.66
CA GLY A 58 -3.75 9.90 5.37
C GLY A 58 -2.33 9.47 5.01
N VAL A 59 -1.63 10.24 4.16
CA VAL A 59 -0.23 9.98 3.77
C VAL A 59 0.71 10.08 4.98
N ILE A 60 0.54 11.14 5.81
CA ILE A 60 1.36 11.33 7.01
C ILE A 60 1.18 10.16 8.00
N ARG A 61 -0.05 9.69 8.19
CA ARG A 61 -0.35 8.53 9.06
C ARG A 61 0.25 7.25 8.51
N MET A 62 0.13 7.03 7.20
CA MET A 62 0.64 5.83 6.54
C MET A 62 2.15 5.65 6.72
N ALA A 63 2.92 6.75 6.74
CA ALA A 63 4.37 6.72 6.95
C ALA A 63 4.82 6.09 8.28
N GLY A 64 3.91 5.95 9.25
CA GLY A 64 4.17 5.31 10.54
C GLY A 64 3.51 3.95 10.72
N MET A 65 2.78 3.46 9.72
CA MET A 65 2.06 2.19 9.81
C MET A 65 2.97 1.01 9.52
N SER A 66 2.76 -0.07 10.24
CA SER A 66 3.34 -1.38 9.96
C SER A 66 2.39 -2.22 9.11
N ALA A 67 2.90 -3.32 8.54
CA ALA A 67 2.05 -4.28 7.85
C ALA A 67 0.93 -4.83 8.76
N GLY A 68 1.22 -5.00 10.06
CA GLY A 68 0.26 -5.46 11.06
C GLY A 68 -0.94 -4.55 11.24
N ASP A 69 -0.77 -3.23 11.04
CA ASP A 69 -1.84 -2.23 11.21
C ASP A 69 -2.87 -2.27 10.07
N VAL A 70 -2.49 -2.82 8.91
CA VAL A 70 -3.34 -2.85 7.70
C VAL A 70 -3.69 -4.25 7.22
N MET A 71 -3.06 -5.30 7.76
CA MET A 71 -3.29 -6.67 7.34
C MET A 71 -4.63 -7.21 7.82
N VAL A 72 -5.19 -8.16 7.07
CA VAL A 72 -6.18 -9.09 7.57
C VAL A 72 -5.45 -10.29 8.16
N ALA A 73 -5.66 -10.56 9.45
CA ALA A 73 -5.02 -11.72 10.09
C ALA A 73 -5.50 -13.04 9.47
N ALA A 74 -4.59 -14.02 9.28
CA ALA A 74 -4.86 -15.27 8.59
C ALA A 74 -6.16 -15.99 9.03
N PRO A 75 -6.53 -16.06 10.32
CA PRO A 75 -7.79 -16.70 10.73
C PRO A 75 -9.06 -16.00 10.24
N ARG A 76 -8.96 -14.73 9.84
CA ARG A 76 -10.08 -13.91 9.34
C ARG A 76 -10.09 -13.76 7.83
N MET A 77 -9.11 -14.33 7.13
CA MET A 77 -9.08 -14.28 5.68
C MET A 77 -10.08 -15.27 5.08
N ASP A 78 -10.77 -14.83 4.04
CA ASP A 78 -11.52 -15.72 3.16
C ASP A 78 -10.53 -16.46 2.28
N GLN A 79 -10.46 -17.78 2.45
CA GLN A 79 -9.49 -18.65 1.80
C GLN A 79 -10.21 -19.77 1.05
N LEU A 80 -9.63 -20.25 -0.03
CA LEU A 80 -10.15 -21.34 -0.83
C LEU A 80 -9.38 -22.64 -0.52
N ASP A 81 -10.12 -23.74 -0.28
CA ASP A 81 -9.56 -25.07 -0.22
C ASP A 81 -9.24 -25.54 -1.63
N ILE A 82 -8.01 -26.04 -1.85
CA ILE A 82 -7.59 -26.53 -3.18
C ILE A 82 -8.37 -27.76 -3.62
N ASP A 83 -8.90 -28.53 -2.69
CA ASP A 83 -9.64 -29.77 -2.93
C ASP A 83 -11.18 -29.57 -2.92
N ALA A 84 -11.65 -28.32 -2.65
CA ALA A 84 -13.08 -28.04 -2.65
C ALA A 84 -13.69 -28.12 -4.07
N PRO A 85 -14.95 -28.54 -4.17
CA PRO A 85 -15.66 -28.58 -5.44
C PRO A 85 -15.89 -27.17 -5.97
N TYR A 86 -15.95 -27.04 -7.30
CA TYR A 86 -16.09 -25.76 -8.01
C TYR A 86 -17.25 -24.88 -7.49
N ASP A 87 -18.40 -25.51 -7.23
CA ASP A 87 -19.59 -24.77 -6.79
C ASP A 87 -19.41 -24.12 -5.42
N GLU A 88 -18.67 -24.74 -4.52
CA GLU A 88 -18.33 -24.16 -3.21
C GLU A 88 -17.35 -23.00 -3.35
N LEU A 89 -16.33 -23.16 -4.19
CA LEU A 89 -15.37 -22.08 -4.49
C LEU A 89 -16.08 -20.87 -5.10
N LEU A 90 -16.98 -21.12 -6.06
CA LEU A 90 -17.74 -20.07 -6.72
C LEU A 90 -18.69 -19.36 -5.76
N ALA A 91 -19.39 -20.10 -4.89
CA ALA A 91 -20.29 -19.55 -3.89
C ALA A 91 -19.56 -18.59 -2.95
N LEU A 92 -18.40 -18.98 -2.40
CA LEU A 92 -17.58 -18.15 -1.53
C LEU A 92 -17.09 -16.87 -2.24
N VAL A 93 -16.63 -17.00 -3.49
CA VAL A 93 -16.15 -15.86 -4.28
C VAL A 93 -17.27 -14.86 -4.55
N ILE A 94 -18.48 -15.33 -4.85
CA ILE A 94 -19.65 -14.46 -5.07
C ILE A 94 -20.07 -13.77 -3.76
N GLU A 95 -20.13 -14.50 -2.65
CA GLU A 95 -20.56 -13.99 -1.35
C GLU A 95 -19.62 -12.90 -0.84
N THR A 96 -18.30 -13.12 -0.94
CA THR A 96 -17.30 -12.20 -0.39
C THR A 96 -16.96 -11.04 -1.33
N GLY A 97 -17.09 -11.22 -2.65
CA GLY A 97 -16.81 -10.22 -3.67
C GLY A 97 -15.32 -9.86 -3.81
N HIS A 98 -14.41 -10.62 -3.21
CA HIS A 98 -12.98 -10.37 -3.32
C HIS A 98 -12.42 -10.78 -4.68
N SER A 99 -11.36 -10.09 -5.11
CA SER A 99 -10.71 -10.36 -6.40
C SER A 99 -9.59 -11.40 -6.30
N ARG A 100 -9.03 -11.61 -5.12
CA ARG A 100 -7.89 -12.51 -4.86
C ARG A 100 -8.12 -13.28 -3.58
N PHE A 101 -7.87 -14.59 -3.66
CA PHE A 101 -8.06 -15.51 -2.56
C PHE A 101 -6.79 -16.29 -2.29
N PRO A 102 -6.30 -16.32 -1.04
CA PRO A 102 -5.32 -17.32 -0.63
C PRO A 102 -5.91 -18.71 -0.83
N VAL A 103 -5.09 -19.61 -1.36
CA VAL A 103 -5.46 -21.02 -1.54
C VAL A 103 -4.66 -21.86 -0.55
N TYR A 104 -5.33 -22.67 0.23
CA TYR A 104 -4.69 -23.57 1.19
C TYR A 104 -4.85 -25.03 0.83
N GLU A 105 -3.97 -25.86 1.34
CA GLU A 105 -4.00 -27.30 1.19
C GLU A 105 -4.02 -27.98 2.56
N ARG A 106 -5.07 -28.76 2.85
CA ARG A 106 -5.32 -29.49 4.11
C ARG A 106 -5.60 -28.60 5.30
N GLU A 107 -4.63 -27.77 5.72
CA GLU A 107 -4.74 -26.87 6.86
C GLU A 107 -4.75 -25.41 6.39
N ARG A 108 -5.60 -24.58 7.00
CA ARG A 108 -5.78 -23.15 6.59
C ARG A 108 -4.50 -22.32 6.68
N GLU A 109 -3.58 -22.74 7.53
CA GLU A 109 -2.26 -22.14 7.71
C GLU A 109 -1.30 -22.48 6.57
N ASN A 110 -1.55 -23.58 5.86
CA ASN A 110 -0.73 -24.03 4.73
C ASN A 110 -1.17 -23.38 3.41
N VAL A 111 -0.96 -22.07 3.31
CA VAL A 111 -1.28 -21.31 2.10
C VAL A 111 -0.25 -21.61 1.02
N ILE A 112 -0.68 -22.19 -0.09
CA ILE A 112 0.17 -22.63 -1.22
C ILE A 112 0.22 -21.63 -2.37
N GLY A 113 -0.67 -20.63 -2.39
CA GLY A 113 -0.69 -19.61 -3.45
C GLY A 113 -1.90 -18.70 -3.39
N ILE A 114 -2.09 -17.93 -4.46
CA ILE A 114 -3.21 -17.00 -4.63
C ILE A 114 -3.94 -17.36 -5.92
N LEU A 115 -5.27 -17.42 -5.84
CA LEU A 115 -6.16 -17.53 -6.99
C LEU A 115 -6.83 -16.18 -7.26
N MET A 116 -6.87 -15.77 -8.50
CA MET A 116 -7.73 -14.66 -8.92
C MET A 116 -9.16 -15.16 -9.14
N ALA A 117 -10.16 -14.48 -8.60
CA ALA A 117 -11.58 -14.82 -8.75
C ALA A 117 -11.98 -15.04 -10.23
N LYS A 118 -11.47 -14.20 -11.15
CA LYS A 118 -11.71 -14.33 -12.59
C LYS A 118 -11.22 -15.65 -13.20
N ASP A 119 -10.23 -16.30 -12.58
CA ASP A 119 -9.67 -17.54 -13.11
C ASP A 119 -10.58 -18.74 -12.86
N LEU A 120 -11.55 -18.64 -11.94
CA LEU A 120 -12.62 -19.64 -11.82
C LEU A 120 -13.46 -19.79 -13.09
N LEU A 121 -13.56 -18.73 -13.91
CA LEU A 121 -14.24 -18.81 -15.21
C LEU A 121 -13.52 -19.77 -16.16
N LYS A 122 -12.21 -19.97 -16.00
CA LYS A 122 -11.44 -20.94 -16.79
C LYS A 122 -11.84 -22.36 -16.43
N LEU A 123 -12.07 -22.66 -15.14
CA LEU A 123 -12.54 -23.96 -14.67
C LEU A 123 -13.95 -24.28 -15.18
N GLN A 124 -14.83 -23.28 -15.24
CA GLN A 124 -16.17 -23.47 -15.78
C GLN A 124 -16.13 -23.87 -17.26
N ARG A 125 -15.19 -23.29 -18.03
CA ARG A 125 -15.05 -23.52 -19.47
C ARG A 125 -14.27 -24.82 -19.79
N ALA A 126 -13.36 -25.20 -18.92
CA ALA A 126 -12.48 -26.37 -19.04
C ALA A 126 -12.44 -27.14 -17.70
N PRO A 127 -13.47 -27.97 -17.41
CA PRO A 127 -13.61 -28.68 -16.14
C PRO A 127 -12.45 -29.66 -15.85
N GLU A 128 -11.68 -30.04 -16.88
CA GLU A 128 -10.50 -30.89 -16.77
C GLU A 128 -9.31 -30.16 -16.14
N LEU A 129 -9.31 -28.82 -16.09
CA LEU A 129 -8.28 -28.04 -15.42
C LEU A 129 -8.40 -28.22 -13.90
N LYS A 130 -7.26 -28.36 -13.25
CA LYS A 130 -7.19 -28.40 -11.79
C LYS A 130 -6.97 -27.00 -11.23
N LEU A 131 -7.62 -26.69 -10.11
CA LEU A 131 -7.44 -25.43 -9.39
C LEU A 131 -5.95 -25.13 -9.15
N ARG A 132 -5.16 -26.13 -8.79
CA ARG A 132 -3.70 -26.03 -8.58
C ARG A 132 -2.96 -25.43 -9.79
N THR A 133 -3.42 -25.68 -11.01
CA THR A 133 -2.77 -25.13 -12.22
C THR A 133 -3.02 -23.63 -12.39
N LEU A 134 -4.11 -23.12 -11.81
CA LEU A 134 -4.51 -21.70 -11.89
C LEU A 134 -4.04 -20.89 -10.67
N THR A 135 -3.53 -21.55 -9.65
CA THR A 135 -3.06 -20.92 -8.43
C THR A 135 -1.62 -20.43 -8.64
N ASP A 136 -1.43 -19.11 -8.55
CA ASP A 136 -0.10 -18.51 -8.60
C ASP A 136 0.65 -18.87 -7.31
N GLN A 137 1.83 -19.45 -7.43
CA GLN A 137 2.66 -19.79 -6.27
C GLN A 137 3.14 -18.51 -5.57
N LEU A 138 2.99 -18.48 -4.26
CA LEU A 138 3.55 -17.41 -3.46
C LEU A 138 5.08 -17.52 -3.41
N PRO A 139 5.80 -16.42 -3.57
CA PRO A 139 7.23 -16.43 -3.29
C PRO A 139 7.42 -16.75 -1.79
N VAL A 140 8.28 -17.71 -1.49
CA VAL A 140 8.67 -18.01 -0.10
C VAL A 140 9.52 -16.84 0.39
N ILE A 141 8.95 -15.98 1.23
CA ILE A 141 9.69 -14.93 1.93
C ILE A 141 10.21 -15.56 3.21
N THR A 142 11.47 -15.99 3.21
CA THR A 142 12.17 -16.38 4.44
C THR A 142 12.66 -15.12 5.14
N TYR A 143 12.11 -14.85 6.32
CA TYR A 143 12.68 -13.86 7.23
C TYR A 143 13.97 -14.45 7.83
N THR A 144 15.11 -13.88 7.49
CA THR A 144 16.39 -14.10 8.16
C THR A 144 16.60 -13.03 9.21
#